data_822f71363263bb214746df2f52f0009d
#
_entry.id   822f71363263bb214746df2f52f0009d
#
_cell.length_a   1.000
_cell.length_b   1.000
_cell.length_c   1.000
_cell.angle_alpha   90.00
_cell.angle_beta   90.00
_cell.angle_gamma   90.00
#
_symmetry.space_group_name_H-M   'P 1'
#
loop_
_entity.id
_entity.type
_entity.pdbx_description
1 polymer ?
#
loop_
_entity_poly.entity_id
_entity_poly.type
_entity_poly.pdbx_seq_one_letter_code
_entity_poly.pdbx_strand_id
1 'polypeptide(L)'
;MKKLTIAAIAASMMATAIPASADLAIPLLSYRTGPYAPNGIPYADGVTDYLNMINARDGGVGGEMIKILECETGYNTTKGVECYEATKGEGALVYFPLSTGITYQLIPKATADDIPIHSMGYGRTSAANGKVFSHVFNFPGTYWDAASIIVKHMMDMENGSLDGKKIALVYHNSAYGKEPIRTLQELSAKHGFELVLLPVDHPGQEQKSTWLQVRKEKPDFVTMWGWGV
;
A
#
# COMPACT_ATOMS: atom_id res chain seq x y z
N MET A 1 -11.07 79.91 -30.37
CA MET A 1 -10.08 79.01 -29.64
C MET A 1 -10.85 77.83 -29.13
N LYS A 2 -10.72 76.72 -29.86
CA LYS A 2 -11.42 75.42 -29.50
C LYS A 2 -10.45 74.61 -28.70
N LYS A 3 -10.76 74.32 -27.45
CA LYS A 3 -10.02 73.39 -26.61
C LYS A 3 -10.39 71.97 -26.97
N LEU A 4 -9.48 71.23 -27.57
CA LEU A 4 -9.58 69.78 -27.75
C LEU A 4 -9.35 69.10 -26.42
N THR A 5 -10.35 68.42 -25.89
CA THR A 5 -10.25 67.59 -24.74
C THR A 5 -9.93 66.15 -25.25
N ILE A 6 -8.71 65.70 -25.07
CA ILE A 6 -8.27 64.33 -25.36
C ILE A 6 -8.74 63.48 -24.20
N ALA A 7 -9.77 62.67 -24.39
CA ALA A 7 -10.15 61.64 -23.43
C ALA A 7 -9.24 60.44 -23.61
N ALA A 8 -8.34 60.26 -22.67
CA ALA A 8 -7.50 59.06 -22.58
C ALA A 8 -8.39 57.89 -22.11
N ILE A 9 -8.70 56.98 -23.02
CA ILE A 9 -9.29 55.70 -22.67
C ILE A 9 -8.18 54.82 -22.10
N ALA A 10 -8.09 54.80 -20.78
CA ALA A 10 -7.29 53.76 -20.08
C ALA A 10 -8.01 52.43 -20.20
N ALA A 11 -7.68 51.67 -21.22
CA ALA A 11 -8.09 50.27 -21.31
C ALA A 11 -7.38 49.53 -20.16
N SER A 12 -8.12 49.35 -19.06
CA SER A 12 -7.73 48.42 -17.97
C SER A 12 -7.71 47.00 -18.53
N MET A 13 -6.56 46.53 -18.97
CA MET A 13 -6.33 45.09 -19.11
C MET A 13 -6.40 44.51 -17.70
N MET A 14 -7.58 44.08 -17.28
CA MET A 14 -7.68 43.09 -16.22
C MET A 14 -7.02 41.85 -16.77
N ALA A 15 -5.72 41.68 -16.46
CA ALA A 15 -5.07 40.40 -16.50
C ALA A 15 -5.85 39.54 -15.51
N THR A 16 -6.78 38.72 -16.02
CA THR A 16 -7.29 37.60 -15.25
C THR A 16 -6.07 36.74 -14.94
N ALA A 17 -5.55 36.90 -13.73
CA ALA A 17 -4.60 35.95 -13.20
C ALA A 17 -5.34 34.61 -13.24
N ILE A 18 -5.11 33.80 -14.27
CA ILE A 18 -5.44 32.40 -14.25
C ILE A 18 -4.68 31.87 -13.03
N PRO A 19 -5.36 31.39 -11.98
CA PRO A 19 -4.63 30.78 -10.89
C PRO A 19 -3.72 29.72 -11.54
N ALA A 20 -2.42 29.80 -11.27
CA ALA A 20 -1.53 28.74 -11.67
C ALA A 20 -2.08 27.47 -11.01
N SER A 21 -2.72 26.61 -11.79
CA SER A 21 -3.18 25.33 -11.32
C SER A 21 -1.94 24.61 -10.83
N ALA A 22 -1.90 24.33 -9.53
CA ALA A 22 -0.80 23.59 -8.98
C ALA A 22 -1.01 22.13 -9.37
N ASP A 23 -0.01 21.52 -10.04
CA ASP A 23 -0.08 20.10 -10.38
C ASP A 23 -0.42 19.26 -9.15
N LEU A 24 -1.23 18.22 -9.34
CA LEU A 24 -1.58 17.27 -8.30
C LEU A 24 -0.40 16.33 -8.04
N ALA A 25 0.37 16.58 -7.00
CA ALA A 25 1.55 15.79 -6.68
C ALA A 25 1.18 14.44 -6.08
N ILE A 26 1.56 13.35 -6.76
CA ILE A 26 1.36 11.97 -6.32
C ILE A 26 2.71 11.29 -6.13
N PRO A 27 3.18 11.09 -4.89
CA PRO A 27 4.37 10.31 -4.61
C PRO A 27 4.18 8.84 -4.95
N LEU A 28 5.11 8.29 -5.73
CA LEU A 28 5.21 6.87 -6.05
C LEU A 28 6.45 6.30 -5.36
N LEU A 29 6.24 5.59 -4.25
CA LEU A 29 7.31 4.90 -3.54
C LEU A 29 7.60 3.57 -4.22
N SER A 30 8.43 3.60 -5.26
CA SER A 30 8.75 2.43 -6.07
C SER A 30 9.80 1.51 -5.43
N TYR A 31 9.93 0.31 -5.95
CA TYR A 31 11.00 -0.64 -5.65
C TYR A 31 11.43 -1.36 -6.93
N ARG A 32 12.07 -0.58 -7.83
CA ARG A 32 12.58 -1.05 -9.12
C ARG A 32 13.92 -1.76 -9.01
N THR A 33 14.51 -1.76 -7.82
CA THR A 33 15.79 -2.41 -7.52
C THR A 33 15.66 -3.39 -6.37
N GLY A 34 16.67 -4.25 -6.21
CA GLY A 34 16.70 -5.26 -5.15
C GLY A 34 15.88 -6.51 -5.46
N PRO A 35 15.73 -7.41 -4.47
CA PRO A 35 15.14 -8.73 -4.69
C PRO A 35 13.66 -8.70 -5.10
N TYR A 36 12.94 -7.63 -4.82
CA TYR A 36 11.51 -7.47 -5.17
C TYR A 36 11.26 -6.73 -6.47
N ALA A 37 12.30 -6.31 -7.18
CA ALA A 37 12.22 -5.61 -8.46
C ALA A 37 11.33 -6.31 -9.51
N PRO A 38 11.31 -7.66 -9.62
CA PRO A 38 10.42 -8.35 -10.54
C PRO A 38 8.93 -8.02 -10.37
N ASN A 39 8.52 -7.69 -9.14
CA ASN A 39 7.16 -7.22 -8.85
C ASN A 39 7.06 -5.70 -8.90
N GLY A 40 8.10 -5.00 -8.45
CA GLY A 40 8.13 -3.54 -8.32
C GLY A 40 8.15 -2.80 -9.65
N ILE A 41 8.90 -3.31 -10.62
CA ILE A 41 9.02 -2.68 -11.96
C ILE A 41 7.66 -2.64 -12.65
N PRO A 42 6.97 -3.77 -12.93
CA PRO A 42 5.70 -3.74 -13.64
C PRO A 42 4.60 -3.01 -12.87
N TYR A 43 4.65 -3.03 -11.54
CA TYR A 43 3.73 -2.25 -10.73
C TYR A 43 3.93 -0.74 -10.91
N ALA A 44 5.17 -0.26 -10.77
CA ALA A 44 5.48 1.16 -10.90
C ALA A 44 5.21 1.66 -12.34
N ASP A 45 5.50 0.84 -13.36
CA ASP A 45 5.17 1.14 -14.75
C ASP A 45 3.64 1.27 -14.92
N GLY A 46 2.86 0.32 -14.42
CA GLY A 46 1.40 0.36 -14.53
C GLY A 46 0.77 1.58 -13.84
N VAL A 47 1.27 1.98 -12.67
CA VAL A 47 0.82 3.21 -12.00
C VAL A 47 1.19 4.44 -12.84
N THR A 48 2.43 4.52 -13.31
CA THR A 48 2.91 5.64 -14.11
C THR A 48 2.13 5.78 -15.42
N ASP A 49 1.92 4.67 -16.13
CA ASP A 49 1.18 4.64 -17.39
C ASP A 49 -0.29 5.05 -17.18
N TYR A 50 -0.93 4.56 -16.11
CA TYR A 50 -2.30 4.93 -15.80
C TYR A 50 -2.46 6.42 -15.49
N LEU A 51 -1.60 6.98 -14.65
CA LEU A 51 -1.65 8.41 -14.29
C LEU A 51 -1.32 9.30 -15.50
N ASN A 52 -0.36 8.90 -16.34
CA ASN A 52 -0.08 9.59 -17.59
C ASN A 52 -1.24 9.49 -18.59
N MET A 53 -1.93 8.36 -18.63
CA MET A 53 -3.14 8.21 -19.43
C MET A 53 -4.24 9.18 -18.97
N ILE A 54 -4.47 9.33 -17.67
CA ILE A 54 -5.42 10.32 -17.12
C ILE A 54 -5.04 11.74 -17.58
N ASN A 55 -3.77 12.08 -17.49
CA ASN A 55 -3.29 13.38 -17.98
C ASN A 55 -3.54 13.57 -19.48
N ALA A 56 -3.22 12.57 -20.29
CA ALA A 56 -3.34 12.66 -21.75
C ALA A 56 -4.80 12.62 -22.24
N ARG A 57 -5.64 11.78 -21.61
CA ARG A 57 -7.02 11.56 -22.04
C ARG A 57 -7.98 12.62 -21.50
N ASP A 58 -7.83 12.95 -20.20
CA ASP A 58 -8.80 13.73 -19.45
C ASP A 58 -8.29 15.14 -19.09
N GLY A 59 -7.03 15.47 -19.39
CA GLY A 59 -6.42 16.74 -18.97
C GLY A 59 -6.17 16.80 -17.45
N GLY A 60 -5.86 15.66 -16.85
CA GLY A 60 -5.68 15.51 -15.40
C GLY A 60 -6.98 15.28 -14.66
N VAL A 61 -7.04 15.69 -13.40
CA VAL A 61 -8.21 15.55 -12.52
C VAL A 61 -8.75 16.95 -12.21
N GLY A 62 -9.99 17.22 -12.59
CA GLY A 62 -10.59 18.55 -12.38
C GLY A 62 -9.92 19.67 -13.17
N GLY A 63 -9.16 19.35 -14.22
CA GLY A 63 -8.37 20.29 -15.03
C GLY A 63 -6.97 20.54 -14.51
N GLU A 64 -6.55 19.83 -13.47
CA GLU A 64 -5.20 19.89 -12.90
C GLU A 64 -4.40 18.65 -13.28
N MET A 65 -3.19 18.86 -13.79
CA MET A 65 -2.32 17.75 -14.23
C MET A 65 -1.73 17.01 -13.05
N ILE A 66 -1.57 15.69 -13.18
CA ILE A 66 -0.94 14.86 -12.17
C ILE A 66 0.59 14.91 -12.37
N LYS A 67 1.31 15.28 -11.33
CA LYS A 67 2.78 15.21 -11.25
C LYS A 67 3.17 13.99 -10.43
N ILE A 68 3.82 13.02 -11.05
CA ILE A 68 4.32 11.83 -10.37
C ILE A 68 5.67 12.16 -9.73
N LEU A 69 5.79 11.92 -8.43
CA LEU A 69 7.03 12.07 -7.65
C LEU A 69 7.59 10.69 -7.33
N GLU A 70 8.25 10.05 -8.29
CA GLU A 70 8.83 8.73 -8.07
C GLU A 70 10.05 8.80 -7.16
N CYS A 71 10.06 7.95 -6.11
CA CYS A 71 11.17 7.77 -5.20
C CYS A 71 11.44 6.29 -4.94
N GLU A 72 12.67 5.87 -5.24
CA GLU A 72 13.10 4.47 -5.19
C GLU A 72 13.41 4.02 -3.76
N THR A 73 12.66 3.06 -3.24
CA THR A 73 12.81 2.53 -1.88
C THR A 73 13.61 1.24 -1.80
N GLY A 74 13.73 0.48 -2.89
CA GLY A 74 14.28 -0.87 -2.87
C GLY A 74 13.52 -1.82 -1.95
N TYR A 75 12.24 -1.52 -1.65
CA TYR A 75 11.41 -2.23 -0.65
C TYR A 75 11.98 -2.13 0.78
N ASN A 76 12.82 -1.14 1.06
CA ASN A 76 13.46 -0.91 2.35
C ASN A 76 12.67 0.12 3.17
N THR A 77 12.37 -0.23 4.41
CA THR A 77 11.53 0.60 5.29
C THR A 77 12.16 1.95 5.60
N THR A 78 13.47 2.01 5.84
CA THR A 78 14.18 3.27 6.12
C THR A 78 14.15 4.19 4.89
N LYS A 79 14.46 3.65 3.72
CA LYS A 79 14.37 4.41 2.47
C LYS A 79 12.95 4.88 2.17
N GLY A 80 11.93 4.08 2.52
CA GLY A 80 10.54 4.49 2.40
C GLY A 80 10.22 5.74 3.24
N VAL A 81 10.78 5.83 4.45
CA VAL A 81 10.67 7.03 5.30
C VAL A 81 11.44 8.19 4.70
N GLU A 82 12.65 7.97 4.20
CA GLU A 82 13.44 9.00 3.51
C GLU A 82 12.71 9.57 2.29
N CYS A 83 12.11 8.70 1.47
CA CYS A 83 11.28 9.11 0.33
C CYS A 83 10.07 9.94 0.76
N TYR A 84 9.40 9.55 1.85
CA TYR A 84 8.30 10.35 2.42
C TYR A 84 8.76 11.75 2.79
N GLU A 85 9.83 11.87 3.57
CA GLU A 85 10.35 13.18 4.01
C GLU A 85 10.82 14.05 2.83
N ALA A 86 11.37 13.44 1.77
CA ALA A 86 11.82 14.15 0.58
C ALA A 86 10.66 14.66 -0.29
N THR A 87 9.50 13.99 -0.29
CA THR A 87 8.42 14.32 -1.22
C THR A 87 7.21 15.01 -0.58
N LYS A 88 7.04 14.93 0.75
CA LYS A 88 5.86 15.49 1.43
C LYS A 88 5.72 17.00 1.27
N GLY A 89 6.84 17.72 1.16
CA GLY A 89 6.88 19.18 0.96
C GLY A 89 6.53 19.64 -0.46
N GLU A 90 6.44 18.71 -1.41
CA GLU A 90 6.11 19.00 -2.81
C GLU A 90 4.58 19.09 -3.08
N GLY A 91 3.77 19.19 -2.03
CA GLY A 91 2.31 19.19 -2.15
C GLY A 91 1.68 17.82 -2.33
N ALA A 92 2.30 16.79 -1.75
CA ALA A 92 1.81 15.40 -1.82
C ALA A 92 0.36 15.28 -1.34
N LEU A 93 -0.54 14.80 -2.21
CA LEU A 93 -1.97 14.65 -1.91
C LEU A 93 -2.28 13.38 -1.14
N VAL A 94 -1.60 12.29 -1.46
CA VAL A 94 -1.84 10.97 -0.88
C VAL A 94 -0.62 10.08 -1.08
N TYR A 95 -0.35 9.21 -0.13
CA TYR A 95 0.72 8.22 -0.26
C TYR A 95 0.18 6.81 -0.53
N PHE A 96 0.89 6.08 -1.41
CA PHE A 96 0.70 4.66 -1.70
C PHE A 96 1.99 3.90 -1.34
N PRO A 97 2.21 3.50 -0.09
CA PRO A 97 3.51 2.99 0.36
C PRO A 97 3.94 1.66 -0.25
N LEU A 98 3.02 0.86 -0.79
CA LEU A 98 3.23 -0.43 -1.44
C LEU A 98 4.01 -1.48 -0.61
N SER A 99 4.15 -1.23 0.67
CA SER A 99 4.83 -2.09 1.64
C SER A 99 4.19 -1.93 3.00
N THR A 100 3.82 -3.04 3.64
CA THR A 100 3.28 -3.03 5.00
C THR A 100 4.28 -2.43 5.99
N GLY A 101 5.56 -2.75 5.85
CA GLY A 101 6.62 -2.20 6.72
C GLY A 101 6.76 -0.69 6.57
N ILE A 102 6.74 -0.18 5.35
CA ILE A 102 6.77 1.26 5.08
C ILE A 102 5.51 1.93 5.62
N THR A 103 4.31 1.35 5.34
CA THR A 103 3.03 1.87 5.85
C THR A 103 3.06 2.05 7.36
N TYR A 104 3.57 1.06 8.11
CA TYR A 104 3.66 1.16 9.58
C TYR A 104 4.45 2.36 10.05
N GLN A 105 5.57 2.67 9.37
CA GLN A 105 6.42 3.80 9.72
C GLN A 105 5.83 5.14 9.29
N LEU A 106 5.07 5.17 8.20
CA LEU A 106 4.48 6.41 7.69
C LEU A 106 3.21 6.84 8.44
N ILE A 107 2.45 5.91 9.03
CA ILE A 107 1.19 6.23 9.74
C ILE A 107 1.34 7.40 10.73
N PRO A 108 2.26 7.40 11.71
CA PRO A 108 2.37 8.50 12.64
C PRO A 108 2.82 9.81 11.98
N LYS A 109 3.67 9.73 10.96
CA LYS A 109 4.20 10.89 10.23
C LYS A 109 3.11 11.53 9.37
N ALA A 110 2.45 10.75 8.53
CA ALA A 110 1.39 11.20 7.66
C ALA A 110 0.18 11.75 8.43
N THR A 111 -0.13 11.14 9.60
CA THR A 111 -1.15 11.67 10.51
C THR A 111 -0.76 13.04 11.09
N ALA A 112 0.51 13.23 11.45
CA ALA A 112 1.00 14.52 11.96
C ALA A 112 1.09 15.60 10.87
N ASP A 113 1.35 15.20 9.63
CA ASP A 113 1.45 16.08 8.47
C ASP A 113 0.10 16.29 7.76
N ASP A 114 -1.00 15.69 8.25
CA ASP A 114 -2.37 15.74 7.68
C ASP A 114 -2.43 15.20 6.24
N ILE A 115 -1.62 14.18 5.92
CA ILE A 115 -1.56 13.57 4.60
C ILE A 115 -2.16 12.16 4.65
N PRO A 116 -3.16 11.83 3.79
CA PRO A 116 -3.76 10.51 3.78
C PRO A 116 -2.82 9.44 3.19
N ILE A 117 -2.94 8.22 3.74
CA ILE A 117 -2.33 7.00 3.20
C ILE A 117 -3.44 6.12 2.63
N HIS A 118 -3.34 5.77 1.36
CA HIS A 118 -4.17 4.77 0.73
C HIS A 118 -3.43 3.42 0.71
N SER A 119 -3.95 2.45 1.43
CA SER A 119 -3.24 1.21 1.76
C SER A 119 -3.83 -0.03 1.08
N MET A 120 -4.49 0.06 -0.05
CA MET A 120 -4.92 -1.00 -0.99
C MET A 120 -5.19 -2.40 -0.37
N GLY A 121 -5.88 -2.48 0.78
CA GLY A 121 -6.18 -3.75 1.45
C GLY A 121 -4.99 -4.41 2.16
N TYR A 122 -3.84 -3.80 2.15
CA TYR A 122 -2.65 -4.22 2.89
C TYR A 122 -2.10 -3.05 3.72
N GLY A 123 -0.93 -3.21 4.30
CA GLY A 123 -0.40 -2.24 5.23
C GLY A 123 -0.73 -2.68 6.65
N ARG A 124 -1.38 -1.88 7.44
CA ARG A 124 -1.75 -2.22 8.81
C ARG A 124 -3.24 -2.51 8.90
N THR A 125 -3.63 -3.77 9.12
CA THR A 125 -5.06 -4.14 9.21
C THR A 125 -5.80 -3.39 10.33
N SER A 126 -5.17 -3.19 11.50
CA SER A 126 -5.79 -2.43 12.59
C SER A 126 -6.13 -0.98 12.22
N ALA A 127 -5.55 -0.45 11.14
CA ALA A 127 -5.87 0.88 10.61
C ALA A 127 -7.27 0.97 9.98
N ALA A 128 -7.97 -0.15 9.81
CA ALA A 128 -9.41 -0.16 9.49
C ALA A 128 -10.25 0.52 10.58
N ASN A 129 -9.72 0.69 11.80
CA ASN A 129 -10.35 1.51 12.83
C ASN A 129 -10.06 3.00 12.60
N GLY A 130 -10.86 3.64 11.77
CA GLY A 130 -10.71 5.07 11.41
C GLY A 130 -10.84 6.05 12.59
N LYS A 131 -11.38 5.62 13.75
CA LYS A 131 -11.38 6.46 14.97
C LYS A 131 -9.98 6.63 15.57
N VAL A 132 -9.09 5.66 15.31
CA VAL A 132 -7.70 5.67 15.80
C VAL A 132 -6.75 6.09 14.68
N PHE A 133 -7.02 5.67 13.45
CA PHE A 133 -6.16 5.88 12.28
C PHE A 133 -6.88 6.73 11.24
N SER A 134 -7.13 8.01 11.56
CA SER A 134 -7.95 8.93 10.76
C SER A 134 -7.43 9.19 9.34
N HIS A 135 -6.12 8.98 9.11
CA HIS A 135 -5.45 9.26 7.82
C HIS A 135 -5.06 7.98 7.05
N VAL A 136 -5.56 6.81 7.45
CA VAL A 136 -5.21 5.55 6.77
C VAL A 136 -6.48 4.90 6.22
N PHE A 137 -6.47 4.65 4.92
CA PHE A 137 -7.61 4.09 4.19
C PHE A 137 -7.22 2.76 3.55
N ASN A 138 -7.76 1.67 4.08
CA ASN A 138 -7.57 0.32 3.55
C ASN A 138 -8.66 -0.01 2.53
N PHE A 139 -8.28 -0.46 1.34
CA PHE A 139 -9.19 -0.86 0.27
C PHE A 139 -8.58 -2.00 -0.56
N PRO A 140 -9.35 -3.01 -0.98
CA PRO A 140 -10.79 -3.25 -0.75
C PRO A 140 -11.11 -4.05 0.54
N GLY A 141 -10.14 -4.65 1.19
CA GLY A 141 -10.28 -5.45 2.40
C GLY A 141 -9.01 -5.42 3.25
N THR A 142 -8.92 -6.33 4.21
CA THR A 142 -7.79 -6.41 5.12
C THR A 142 -7.13 -7.79 5.11
N TYR A 143 -5.93 -7.91 5.67
CA TYR A 143 -5.29 -9.21 5.85
C TYR A 143 -6.06 -10.13 6.80
N TRP A 144 -6.78 -9.58 7.77
CA TRP A 144 -7.60 -10.38 8.68
C TRP A 144 -8.83 -10.94 7.97
N ASP A 145 -9.45 -10.17 7.08
CA ASP A 145 -10.54 -10.67 6.22
C ASP A 145 -10.04 -11.80 5.33
N ALA A 146 -8.89 -11.61 4.67
CA ALA A 146 -8.29 -12.62 3.81
C ALA A 146 -7.96 -13.91 4.58
N ALA A 147 -7.35 -13.83 5.77
CA ALA A 147 -7.07 -14.98 6.61
C ALA A 147 -8.35 -15.70 7.04
N SER A 148 -9.40 -14.96 7.37
CA SER A 148 -10.70 -15.51 7.75
C SER A 148 -11.38 -16.23 6.58
N ILE A 149 -11.31 -15.67 5.37
CA ILE A 149 -11.85 -16.28 4.14
C ILE A 149 -11.11 -17.59 3.81
N ILE A 150 -9.78 -17.61 3.97
CA ILE A 150 -8.96 -18.81 3.74
C ILE A 150 -9.40 -19.93 4.70
N VAL A 151 -9.54 -19.65 6.00
CA VAL A 151 -9.99 -20.63 6.99
C VAL A 151 -11.41 -21.10 6.67
N LYS A 152 -12.31 -20.18 6.32
CA LYS A 152 -13.67 -20.57 5.89
C LYS A 152 -13.64 -21.49 4.69
N HIS A 153 -12.83 -21.22 3.68
CA HIS A 153 -12.69 -22.08 2.51
C HIS A 153 -12.20 -23.48 2.89
N MET A 154 -11.19 -23.59 3.78
CA MET A 154 -10.73 -24.88 4.30
C MET A 154 -11.85 -25.64 5.04
N MET A 155 -12.65 -24.92 5.84
CA MET A 155 -13.84 -25.53 6.50
C MET A 155 -14.84 -26.08 5.47
N ASP A 156 -15.12 -25.32 4.41
CA ASP A 156 -16.05 -25.76 3.35
C ASP A 156 -15.54 -27.03 2.64
N MET A 157 -14.22 -27.19 2.49
CA MET A 157 -13.59 -28.41 1.95
C MET A 157 -13.69 -29.62 2.90
N GLU A 158 -13.77 -29.38 4.20
CA GLU A 158 -13.82 -30.38 5.28
C GLU A 158 -15.23 -30.54 5.89
N ASN A 159 -16.26 -30.35 5.09
CA ASN A 159 -17.69 -30.52 5.49
C ASN A 159 -18.07 -29.65 6.72
N GLY A 160 -17.46 -28.50 6.87
CA GLY A 160 -17.79 -27.48 7.89
C GLY A 160 -16.97 -27.56 9.18
N SER A 161 -16.00 -28.47 9.31
CA SER A 161 -15.19 -28.59 10.53
C SER A 161 -13.70 -28.71 10.23
N LEU A 162 -12.88 -28.05 11.05
CA LEU A 162 -11.41 -28.18 11.06
C LEU A 162 -10.91 -28.79 12.38
N ASP A 163 -11.82 -29.29 13.21
CA ASP A 163 -11.46 -29.91 14.50
C ASP A 163 -10.44 -31.05 14.31
N GLY A 164 -9.35 -31.00 15.03
CA GLY A 164 -8.23 -31.95 14.95
C GLY A 164 -7.36 -31.85 13.69
N LYS A 165 -7.64 -30.93 12.77
CA LYS A 165 -6.78 -30.66 11.59
C LYS A 165 -5.55 -29.88 11.97
N LYS A 166 -4.48 -30.02 11.17
CA LYS A 166 -3.24 -29.25 11.30
C LYS A 166 -3.06 -28.33 10.09
N ILE A 167 -2.92 -27.03 10.33
CA ILE A 167 -2.71 -26.00 9.30
C ILE A 167 -1.34 -25.38 9.49
N ALA A 168 -0.49 -25.42 8.48
CA ALA A 168 0.78 -24.71 8.47
C ALA A 168 0.64 -23.37 7.76
N LEU A 169 1.01 -22.28 8.43
CA LEU A 169 1.23 -20.99 7.82
C LEU A 169 2.70 -20.84 7.47
N VAL A 170 3.03 -20.89 6.19
CA VAL A 170 4.35 -20.49 5.66
C VAL A 170 4.28 -18.99 5.37
N TYR A 171 5.05 -18.18 6.08
CA TYR A 171 4.91 -16.73 5.99
C TYR A 171 6.25 -16.01 5.87
N HIS A 172 6.24 -14.91 5.14
CA HIS A 172 7.36 -13.99 5.06
C HIS A 172 7.63 -13.34 6.43
N ASN A 173 8.85 -13.49 6.96
CA ASN A 173 9.20 -12.99 8.30
C ASN A 173 9.37 -11.46 8.32
N SER A 174 8.26 -10.75 8.16
CA SER A 174 8.17 -9.29 8.14
C SER A 174 6.86 -8.82 8.76
N ALA A 175 6.67 -7.51 8.85
CA ALA A 175 5.40 -6.91 9.27
C ALA A 175 4.23 -7.43 8.43
N TYR A 176 4.40 -7.57 7.10
CA TYR A 176 3.40 -8.12 6.20
C TYR A 176 3.04 -9.57 6.55
N GLY A 177 4.03 -10.45 6.59
CA GLY A 177 3.79 -11.90 6.80
C GLY A 177 3.22 -12.22 8.18
N LYS A 178 3.41 -11.33 9.17
CA LYS A 178 2.91 -11.49 10.55
C LYS A 178 1.49 -10.98 10.75
N GLU A 179 0.94 -10.20 9.84
CA GLU A 179 -0.40 -9.62 9.95
C GLU A 179 -1.51 -10.68 10.20
N PRO A 180 -1.56 -11.82 9.51
CA PRO A 180 -2.63 -12.80 9.71
C PRO A 180 -2.47 -13.67 10.96
N ILE A 181 -1.30 -13.68 11.63
CA ILE A 181 -0.97 -14.67 12.67
C ILE A 181 -2.00 -14.64 13.81
N ARG A 182 -2.28 -13.45 14.35
CA ARG A 182 -3.23 -13.33 15.47
C ARG A 182 -4.63 -13.82 15.09
N THR A 183 -5.12 -13.43 13.93
CA THR A 183 -6.42 -13.90 13.41
C THR A 183 -6.46 -15.42 13.27
N LEU A 184 -5.40 -16.01 12.71
CA LEU A 184 -5.30 -17.47 12.57
C LEU A 184 -5.22 -18.17 13.91
N GLN A 185 -4.54 -17.61 14.92
CA GLN A 185 -4.51 -18.14 16.29
C GLN A 185 -5.90 -18.10 16.95
N GLU A 186 -6.62 -17.00 16.81
CA GLU A 186 -8.00 -16.86 17.32
C GLU A 186 -8.95 -17.85 16.60
N LEU A 187 -8.81 -18.02 15.29
CA LEU A 187 -9.59 -19.00 14.52
C LEU A 187 -9.21 -20.44 14.86
N SER A 188 -7.92 -20.73 15.11
CA SER A 188 -7.44 -22.03 15.58
C SER A 188 -8.13 -22.41 16.90
N ALA A 189 -8.11 -21.49 17.87
CA ALA A 189 -8.77 -21.71 19.16
C ALA A 189 -10.30 -21.90 19.02
N LYS A 190 -10.92 -21.19 18.08
CA LYS A 190 -12.36 -21.25 17.83
C LYS A 190 -12.81 -22.53 17.14
N HIS A 191 -12.03 -23.04 16.18
CA HIS A 191 -12.41 -24.12 15.29
C HIS A 191 -11.65 -25.43 15.52
N GLY A 192 -10.80 -25.50 16.57
CA GLY A 192 -10.14 -26.72 17.03
C GLY A 192 -8.99 -27.23 16.17
N PHE A 193 -8.44 -26.43 15.25
CA PHE A 193 -7.29 -26.85 14.45
C PHE A 193 -5.95 -26.46 15.12
N GLU A 194 -4.92 -27.26 14.86
CA GLU A 194 -3.53 -26.95 15.25
C GLU A 194 -2.92 -25.97 14.22
N LEU A 195 -2.39 -24.84 14.67
CA LEU A 195 -1.71 -23.87 13.81
C LEU A 195 -0.19 -23.98 13.98
N VAL A 196 0.53 -24.30 12.90
CA VAL A 196 1.98 -24.34 12.84
C VAL A 196 2.51 -23.11 12.10
N LEU A 197 3.38 -22.32 12.75
CA LEU A 197 3.95 -21.10 12.18
C LEU A 197 5.35 -21.35 11.64
N LEU A 198 5.53 -21.17 10.33
CA LEU A 198 6.77 -21.49 9.62
C LEU A 198 7.28 -20.23 8.87
N PRO A 199 8.19 -19.46 9.48
CA PRO A 199 8.73 -18.26 8.86
C PRO A 199 9.70 -18.58 7.71
N VAL A 200 9.71 -17.70 6.71
CA VAL A 200 10.74 -17.61 5.69
C VAL A 200 11.36 -16.22 5.80
N ASP A 201 12.65 -16.15 6.03
CA ASP A 201 13.34 -14.88 6.21
C ASP A 201 13.47 -14.11 4.89
N HIS A 202 13.43 -12.79 5.02
CA HIS A 202 13.63 -11.85 3.95
C HIS A 202 15.00 -12.04 3.25
N PRO A 203 15.09 -12.09 1.92
CA PRO A 203 14.06 -11.78 0.92
C PRO A 203 13.24 -12.98 0.43
N GLY A 204 13.28 -14.13 1.06
CA GLY A 204 12.45 -15.29 0.73
C GLY A 204 13.18 -16.36 -0.10
N GLN A 205 14.48 -16.23 -0.35
CA GLN A 205 15.24 -17.17 -1.16
C GLN A 205 15.61 -18.45 -0.41
N GLU A 206 15.91 -18.35 0.90
CA GLU A 206 16.34 -19.47 1.75
C GLU A 206 15.14 -20.16 2.39
N GLN A 207 14.51 -21.08 1.66
CA GLN A 207 13.27 -21.75 2.07
C GLN A 207 13.44 -23.21 2.48
N LYS A 208 14.61 -23.82 2.26
CA LYS A 208 14.82 -25.26 2.42
C LYS A 208 14.45 -25.78 3.81
N SER A 209 14.87 -25.09 4.85
CA SER A 209 14.56 -25.46 6.24
C SER A 209 13.07 -25.42 6.54
N THR A 210 12.37 -24.42 6.05
CA THR A 210 10.93 -24.26 6.21
C THR A 210 10.16 -25.41 5.54
N TRP A 211 10.50 -25.77 4.30
CA TRP A 211 9.87 -26.90 3.60
C TRP A 211 10.20 -28.25 4.21
N LEU A 212 11.38 -28.42 4.82
CA LEU A 212 11.70 -29.62 5.61
C LEU A 212 10.82 -29.71 6.86
N GLN A 213 10.51 -28.58 7.51
CA GLN A 213 9.57 -28.57 8.63
C GLN A 213 8.15 -28.88 8.19
N VAL A 214 7.64 -28.33 7.08
CA VAL A 214 6.34 -28.71 6.51
C VAL A 214 6.25 -30.21 6.32
N ARG A 215 7.30 -30.84 5.76
CA ARG A 215 7.34 -32.31 5.57
C ARG A 215 7.31 -33.08 6.90
N LYS A 216 7.96 -32.56 7.93
CA LYS A 216 7.99 -33.18 9.27
C LYS A 216 6.65 -33.06 9.97
N GLU A 217 6.05 -31.86 9.92
CA GLU A 217 4.78 -31.54 10.58
C GLU A 217 3.58 -32.25 9.93
N LYS A 218 3.67 -32.58 8.64
CA LYS A 218 2.61 -33.24 7.86
C LYS A 218 1.23 -32.56 8.03
N PRO A 219 1.12 -31.27 7.78
CA PRO A 219 -0.14 -30.56 7.95
C PRO A 219 -1.19 -31.06 6.93
N ASP A 220 -2.48 -30.98 7.29
CA ASP A 220 -3.59 -31.22 6.39
C ASP A 220 -3.69 -30.11 5.34
N PHE A 221 -3.38 -28.88 5.73
CA PHE A 221 -3.37 -27.71 4.86
C PHE A 221 -2.10 -26.90 5.04
N VAL A 222 -1.64 -26.33 3.93
CA VAL A 222 -0.58 -25.32 3.92
C VAL A 222 -1.16 -24.04 3.35
N THR A 223 -1.13 -22.96 4.11
CA THR A 223 -1.41 -21.62 3.61
C THR A 223 -0.12 -20.81 3.52
N MET A 224 0.04 -20.08 2.43
CA MET A 224 1.23 -19.26 2.22
C MET A 224 0.88 -17.78 2.30
N TRP A 225 1.66 -17.04 3.09
CA TRP A 225 1.58 -15.59 3.16
C TRP A 225 2.93 -15.00 2.74
N GLY A 226 3.17 -15.08 1.45
CA GLY A 226 4.47 -14.81 0.83
C GLY A 226 4.49 -13.54 0.01
N TRP A 227 5.70 -13.01 -0.19
CA TRP A 227 5.98 -11.90 -1.10
C TRP A 227 7.42 -12.02 -1.63
N GLY A 228 7.61 -11.68 -2.89
CA GLY A 228 8.94 -11.68 -3.52
C GLY A 228 9.21 -12.94 -4.31
N VAL A 229 10.38 -13.51 -4.12
CA VAL A 229 10.93 -14.65 -4.89
C VAL A 229 10.79 -15.97 -4.17
#